data_7689fa8bbeade16ccae75d6074904ad5
#
_entry.id   7689fa8bbeade16ccae75d6074904ad5
#
_cell.length_a   1.000
_cell.length_b   1.000
_cell.length_c   1.000
_cell.angle_alpha   90.00
_cell.angle_beta   90.00
_cell.angle_gamma   90.00
#
_symmetry.space_group_name_H-M   'P 1'
#
loop_
_entity.id
_entity.type
_entity.pdbx_description
1 polymer ?
#
loop_
_entity_poly.entity_id
_entity_poly.type
_entity_poly.pdbx_seq_one_letter_code
_entity_poly.pdbx_strand_id
1 'polypeptide(L)'
;QDRSSAASDVYKRQVLDKVSLVYGQMNEPPGNRLRVGLTGLTIAEQFRDEGRDVLLFIDNIYRYTLAGVEVSALLGRMPSAVGYQPTLAGEMGALQERITSTKTGSITSIQAVYVPADDLTDPSPATTFAHLDATVVLSRNIAELGIYPAVDPLDSTSRQLDPLVVGEEHYKTAQAVQGVLQRYKELKDIIAILGMDELSEDDKLAVARARKIERFLSQPFFVAEVFTGSPGKYVSLEELSLIHISEPTRPL
;
A
#
# COMPACT_ATOMS: atom_id res chain seq x y z
N GLN A 1 -13.97 -3.54 20.19
CA GLN A 1 -13.79 -5.01 20.04
C GLN A 1 -13.39 -5.39 18.62
N ASP A 2 -12.60 -4.60 17.97
CA ASP A 2 -12.03 -4.96 16.67
C ASP A 2 -10.79 -5.81 16.88
N ARG A 3 -11.01 -7.10 16.98
CA ARG A 3 -9.94 -8.06 16.72
C ARG A 3 -9.64 -7.93 15.24
N SER A 4 -8.44 -7.52 14.89
CA SER A 4 -8.03 -7.37 13.50
C SER A 4 -8.40 -8.65 12.72
N SER A 5 -8.92 -8.50 11.52
CA SER A 5 -9.28 -9.61 10.63
C SER A 5 -8.11 -10.58 10.44
N ALA A 6 -6.87 -10.07 10.44
CA ALA A 6 -5.65 -10.86 10.37
C ALA A 6 -5.50 -11.85 11.55
N ALA A 7 -5.81 -11.45 12.79
CA ALA A 7 -5.76 -12.35 13.94
C ALA A 7 -6.83 -13.45 13.84
N SER A 8 -8.01 -13.13 13.29
CA SER A 8 -9.07 -14.12 13.05
C SER A 8 -8.68 -15.13 11.95
N ASP A 9 -8.00 -14.69 10.90
CA ASP A 9 -7.54 -15.55 9.81
C ASP A 9 -6.38 -16.47 10.23
N VAL A 10 -5.45 -15.95 11.05
CA VAL A 10 -4.38 -16.76 11.67
C VAL A 10 -4.99 -17.89 12.52
N TYR A 11 -6.01 -17.59 13.32
CA TYR A 11 -6.71 -18.60 14.13
C TYR A 11 -7.43 -19.65 13.27
N LYS A 12 -8.12 -19.22 12.22
CA LYS A 12 -8.87 -20.12 11.33
C LYS A 12 -7.96 -21.03 10.50
N ARG A 13 -6.75 -20.61 10.19
CA ARG A 13 -5.81 -21.35 9.31
C ARG A 13 -4.77 -22.20 10.06
N GLN A 14 -4.85 -22.31 11.38
CA GLN A 14 -3.93 -23.10 12.21
C GLN A 14 -2.43 -22.74 12.00
N VAL A 15 -2.13 -21.47 11.75
CA VAL A 15 -0.73 -21.00 11.58
C VAL A 15 -0.14 -20.42 12.87
N LEU A 16 -0.84 -20.49 14.00
CA LEU A 16 -0.41 -19.93 15.29
C LEU A 16 0.96 -20.45 15.75
N ASP A 17 1.28 -21.70 15.44
CA ASP A 17 2.56 -22.31 15.81
C ASP A 17 3.76 -21.70 15.07
N LYS A 18 3.50 -20.93 13.99
CA LYS A 18 4.52 -20.28 13.16
C LYS A 18 4.51 -18.76 13.27
N VAL A 19 3.73 -18.21 14.20
CA VAL A 19 3.52 -16.77 14.34
C VAL A 19 3.94 -16.30 15.72
N SER A 20 4.76 -15.26 15.78
CA SER A 20 5.05 -14.50 16.99
C SER A 20 4.18 -13.24 17.00
N LEU A 21 3.33 -13.09 18.00
CA LEU A 21 2.41 -11.96 18.15
C LEU A 21 2.95 -10.99 19.18
N VAL A 22 3.19 -9.74 18.77
CA VAL A 22 3.70 -8.68 19.63
C VAL A 22 2.68 -7.53 19.65
N TYR A 23 2.13 -7.25 20.81
CA TYR A 23 1.05 -6.28 20.97
C TYR A 23 1.48 -5.03 21.74
N GLY A 24 1.07 -3.87 21.24
CA GLY A 24 1.08 -2.61 21.96
C GLY A 24 -0.32 -2.03 21.98
N GLN A 25 -0.95 -2.02 23.14
CA GLN A 25 -2.33 -1.51 23.28
C GLN A 25 -2.33 0.02 23.26
N MET A 26 -3.44 0.62 22.81
CA MET A 26 -3.58 2.08 22.72
C MET A 26 -3.58 2.79 24.08
N ASN A 27 -3.99 2.11 25.13
CA ASN A 27 -4.03 2.62 26.51
C ASN A 27 -2.69 2.49 27.23
N GLU A 28 -1.69 1.86 26.63
CA GLU A 28 -0.34 1.79 27.19
C GLU A 28 0.37 3.16 27.14
N PRO A 29 1.30 3.41 28.06
CA PRO A 29 2.13 4.61 28.01
C PRO A 29 2.86 4.77 26.66
N PRO A 30 3.12 6.00 26.20
CA PRO A 30 3.71 6.22 24.86
C PRO A 30 5.10 5.59 24.71
N GLY A 31 5.89 5.52 25.77
CA GLY A 31 7.18 4.83 25.74
C GLY A 31 7.06 3.33 25.45
N ASN A 32 6.02 2.66 25.96
CA ASN A 32 5.76 1.25 25.66
C ASN A 32 5.32 1.07 24.20
N ARG A 33 4.40 1.92 23.73
CA ARG A 33 3.91 1.90 22.35
C ARG A 33 5.02 2.19 21.33
N LEU A 34 5.99 3.03 21.67
CA LEU A 34 7.16 3.28 20.84
C LEU A 34 8.09 2.05 20.78
N ARG A 35 8.25 1.35 21.89
CA ARG A 35 9.17 0.21 21.98
C ARG A 35 8.62 -1.09 21.41
N VAL A 36 7.29 -1.25 21.34
CA VAL A 36 6.68 -2.49 20.84
C VAL A 36 7.12 -2.82 19.40
N GLY A 37 7.25 -1.81 18.54
CA GLY A 37 7.74 -1.98 17.17
C GLY A 37 9.18 -2.49 17.14
N LEU A 38 10.06 -1.91 17.98
CA LEU A 38 11.44 -2.35 18.09
C LEU A 38 11.56 -3.75 18.68
N THR A 39 10.70 -4.13 19.62
CA THR A 39 10.65 -5.48 20.19
C THR A 39 10.25 -6.51 19.13
N GLY A 40 9.19 -6.24 18.38
CA GLY A 40 8.77 -7.11 17.28
C GLY A 40 9.85 -7.27 16.21
N LEU A 41 10.52 -6.19 15.88
CA LEU A 41 11.62 -6.21 14.91
C LEU A 41 12.82 -7.01 15.44
N THR A 42 13.18 -6.90 16.71
CA THR A 42 14.26 -7.69 17.29
C THR A 42 13.97 -9.20 17.25
N ILE A 43 12.72 -9.60 17.46
CA ILE A 43 12.29 -11.00 17.31
C ILE A 43 12.42 -11.44 15.85
N ALA A 44 12.01 -10.59 14.90
CA ALA A 44 12.14 -10.87 13.49
C ALA A 44 13.62 -11.02 13.05
N GLU A 45 14.50 -10.15 13.56
CA GLU A 45 15.95 -10.24 13.33
C GLU A 45 16.54 -11.54 13.88
N GLN A 46 16.11 -11.99 15.05
CA GLN A 46 16.56 -13.27 15.60
C GLN A 46 16.21 -14.42 14.66
N PHE A 47 14.98 -14.48 14.15
CA PHE A 47 14.57 -15.52 13.21
C PHE A 47 15.36 -15.44 11.89
N ARG A 48 15.58 -14.23 11.36
CA ARG A 48 16.41 -14.03 10.17
C ARG A 48 17.83 -14.55 10.37
N ASP A 49 18.44 -14.22 11.50
CA ASP A 49 19.83 -14.58 11.81
C ASP A 49 19.98 -16.09 12.07
N GLU A 50 18.88 -16.77 12.45
CA GLU A 50 18.78 -18.25 12.48
C GLU A 50 18.66 -18.88 11.08
N GLY A 51 18.67 -18.09 10.01
CA GLY A 51 18.58 -18.57 8.63
C GLY A 51 17.14 -18.75 8.11
N ARG A 52 16.19 -18.04 8.68
CA ARG A 52 14.77 -18.10 8.24
C ARG A 52 14.40 -16.87 7.42
N ASP A 53 13.46 -17.05 6.50
CA ASP A 53 12.77 -15.96 5.84
C ASP A 53 11.56 -15.55 6.68
N VAL A 54 11.53 -14.30 7.06
CA VAL A 54 10.54 -13.75 8.00
C VAL A 54 9.60 -12.80 7.27
N LEU A 55 8.29 -12.98 7.49
CA LEU A 55 7.27 -12.04 7.06
C LEU A 55 6.82 -11.22 8.27
N LEU A 56 7.15 -9.93 8.27
CA LEU A 56 6.85 -9.00 9.35
C LEU A 56 5.63 -8.13 9.00
N PHE A 57 4.56 -8.25 9.77
CA PHE A 57 3.40 -7.37 9.67
C PHE A 57 3.44 -6.28 10.73
N ILE A 58 3.24 -5.01 10.32
CA ILE A 58 3.12 -3.87 11.22
C ILE A 58 1.76 -3.19 11.00
N ASP A 59 0.88 -3.29 11.96
CA ASP A 59 -0.46 -2.67 11.93
C ASP A 59 -0.64 -1.75 13.15
N ASN A 60 -0.43 -0.47 13.01
CA ASN A 60 0.13 0.22 11.85
C ASN A 60 1.33 1.09 12.26
N ILE A 61 2.18 1.42 11.30
CA ILE A 61 3.40 2.19 11.56
C ILE A 61 3.12 3.64 12.01
N TYR A 62 1.97 4.22 11.65
CA TYR A 62 1.58 5.55 12.09
C TYR A 62 1.45 5.66 13.62
N ARG A 63 1.05 4.59 14.30
CA ARG A 63 0.97 4.54 15.76
C ARG A 63 2.34 4.63 16.44
N TYR A 64 3.38 4.11 15.78
CA TYR A 64 4.77 4.29 16.21
C TYR A 64 5.16 5.77 16.14
N THR A 65 4.81 6.46 15.06
CA THR A 65 5.02 7.91 14.91
C THR A 65 4.30 8.70 16.00
N LEU A 66 3.02 8.41 16.26
CA LEU A 66 2.24 9.09 17.30
C LEU A 66 2.84 8.89 18.69
N ALA A 67 3.30 7.70 19.02
CA ALA A 67 3.99 7.44 20.29
C ALA A 67 5.27 8.28 20.40
N GLY A 68 6.01 8.46 19.30
CA GLY A 68 7.17 9.34 19.24
C GLY A 68 6.83 10.81 19.47
N VAL A 69 5.71 11.30 18.89
CA VAL A 69 5.20 12.66 19.16
C VAL A 69 4.93 12.87 20.66
N GLU A 70 4.20 11.93 21.26
CA GLU A 70 3.83 12.02 22.69
C GLU A 70 5.08 11.98 23.60
N VAL A 71 6.05 11.09 23.32
CA VAL A 71 7.32 11.04 24.06
C VAL A 71 8.10 12.34 23.91
N SER A 72 8.17 12.89 22.69
CA SER A 72 8.85 14.15 22.42
C SER A 72 8.24 15.33 23.19
N ALA A 73 6.89 15.37 23.24
CA ALA A 73 6.17 16.37 24.01
C ALA A 73 6.42 16.25 25.51
N LEU A 74 6.42 15.04 26.05
CA LEU A 74 6.76 14.78 27.47
C LEU A 74 8.20 15.20 27.84
N LEU A 75 9.11 15.15 26.88
CA LEU A 75 10.50 15.60 27.03
C LEU A 75 10.66 17.12 26.82
N GLY A 76 9.58 17.85 26.57
CA GLY A 76 9.60 19.31 26.35
C GLY A 76 10.30 19.71 25.04
N ARG A 77 10.41 18.83 24.05
CA ARG A 77 11.03 19.18 22.77
C ARG A 77 10.09 20.04 21.94
N MET A 78 10.65 21.05 21.27
CA MET A 78 9.88 21.89 20.36
C MET A 78 9.43 21.05 19.15
N PRO A 79 8.12 21.05 18.80
CA PRO A 79 7.64 20.31 17.64
C PRO A 79 8.17 20.90 16.33
N SER A 80 8.33 20.04 15.35
CA SER A 80 8.64 20.41 13.97
C SER A 80 7.37 20.67 13.15
N ALA A 81 7.44 20.63 11.82
CA ALA A 81 6.32 20.85 10.92
C ALA A 81 5.12 19.96 11.28
N VAL A 82 3.92 20.53 11.20
CA VAL A 82 2.63 19.86 11.48
C VAL A 82 2.52 19.26 12.89
N GLY A 83 3.40 19.64 13.81
CA GLY A 83 3.38 19.18 15.20
C GLY A 83 4.11 17.86 15.46
N TYR A 84 4.81 17.32 14.49
CA TYR A 84 5.62 16.10 14.67
C TYR A 84 6.91 16.37 15.45
N GLN A 85 7.48 15.30 16.01
CA GLN A 85 8.78 15.35 16.68
C GLN A 85 9.91 15.70 15.70
N PRO A 86 10.92 16.48 16.11
CA PRO A 86 12.07 16.82 15.28
C PRO A 86 12.91 15.59 14.91
N THR A 87 12.79 14.50 15.67
CA THR A 87 13.51 13.25 15.49
C THR A 87 12.77 12.23 14.60
N LEU A 88 11.64 12.61 13.99
CA LEU A 88 10.77 11.70 13.21
C LEU A 88 11.55 10.88 12.16
N ALA A 89 12.32 11.55 11.31
CA ALA A 89 13.05 10.87 10.25
C ALA A 89 14.13 9.92 10.81
N GLY A 90 14.82 10.32 11.87
CA GLY A 90 15.82 9.48 12.52
C GLY A 90 15.22 8.26 13.21
N GLU A 91 14.09 8.42 13.91
CA GLU A 91 13.38 7.32 14.55
C GLU A 91 12.80 6.34 13.55
N MET A 92 12.20 6.84 12.48
CA MET A 92 11.67 6.01 11.38
C MET A 92 12.79 5.28 10.66
N GLY A 93 13.89 5.97 10.32
CA GLY A 93 15.06 5.36 9.69
C GLY A 93 15.68 4.27 10.56
N ALA A 94 15.84 4.52 11.86
CA ALA A 94 16.40 3.54 12.80
C ALA A 94 15.57 2.25 12.90
N LEU A 95 14.26 2.30 12.66
CA LEU A 95 13.41 1.12 12.59
C LEU A 95 13.46 0.48 11.20
N GLN A 96 13.25 1.26 10.15
CA GLN A 96 13.08 0.76 8.78
C GLN A 96 14.37 0.14 8.21
N GLU A 97 15.53 0.73 8.46
CA GLU A 97 16.82 0.23 7.96
C GLU A 97 17.22 -1.15 8.54
N ARG A 98 16.60 -1.56 9.64
CA ARG A 98 16.79 -2.91 10.21
C ARG A 98 15.99 -3.98 9.48
N ILE A 99 14.96 -3.59 8.71
CA ILE A 99 14.16 -4.49 7.88
C ILE A 99 14.94 -4.76 6.60
N THR A 100 15.76 -5.80 6.62
CA THR A 100 16.68 -6.06 5.53
C THR A 100 17.00 -7.56 5.40
N SER A 101 17.46 -7.94 4.23
CA SER A 101 18.04 -9.27 3.97
C SER A 101 19.50 -9.30 4.37
N THR A 102 19.95 -10.42 4.92
CA THR A 102 21.33 -10.71 5.26
C THR A 102 21.84 -11.88 4.42
N LYS A 103 23.06 -12.33 4.68
CA LYS A 103 23.59 -13.54 4.03
C LYS A 103 22.90 -14.84 4.49
N THR A 104 22.24 -14.81 5.64
CA THR A 104 21.63 -15.98 6.28
C THR A 104 20.13 -16.08 6.06
N GLY A 105 19.41 -14.97 6.04
CA GLY A 105 17.96 -14.94 5.90
C GLY A 105 17.45 -13.57 5.48
N SER A 106 16.13 -13.44 5.37
CA SER A 106 15.48 -12.20 4.92
C SER A 106 14.35 -11.76 5.85
N ILE A 107 14.06 -10.45 5.86
CA ILE A 107 12.83 -9.90 6.43
C ILE A 107 12.08 -9.18 5.32
N THR A 108 10.90 -9.67 4.99
CA THR A 108 9.94 -8.97 4.14
C THR A 108 8.88 -8.34 5.04
N SER A 109 8.59 -7.06 4.87
CA SER A 109 7.57 -6.39 5.69
C SER A 109 6.33 -6.00 4.88
N ILE A 110 5.17 -6.12 5.52
CA ILE A 110 3.90 -5.54 5.07
C ILE A 110 3.45 -4.58 6.17
N GLN A 111 3.39 -3.30 5.83
CA GLN A 111 3.10 -2.25 6.78
C GLN A 111 1.80 -1.53 6.42
N ALA A 112 0.85 -1.50 7.34
CA ALA A 112 -0.29 -0.61 7.21
C ALA A 112 0.14 0.82 7.56
N VAL A 113 -0.11 1.76 6.65
CA VAL A 113 0.22 3.18 6.85
C VAL A 113 -1.10 3.96 6.86
N TYR A 114 -1.41 4.56 7.99
CA TYR A 114 -2.53 5.50 8.05
C TYR A 114 -2.08 6.86 7.52
N VAL A 115 -2.89 7.42 6.62
CA VAL A 115 -2.63 8.72 6.00
C VAL A 115 -3.62 9.74 6.56
N PRO A 116 -3.19 10.68 7.40
CA PRO A 116 -4.08 11.70 7.97
C PRO A 116 -4.72 12.55 6.88
N ALA A 117 -6.04 12.73 6.96
CA ALA A 117 -6.82 13.54 6.02
C ALA A 117 -6.63 13.19 4.53
N ASP A 118 -6.23 11.96 4.24
CA ASP A 118 -5.88 11.48 2.87
C ASP A 118 -4.73 12.28 2.21
N ASP A 119 -3.90 12.97 3.02
CA ASP A 119 -2.76 13.77 2.56
C ASP A 119 -1.47 12.94 2.56
N LEU A 120 -1.08 12.45 1.39
CA LEU A 120 0.17 11.68 1.19
C LEU A 120 1.44 12.52 1.44
N THR A 121 1.32 13.84 1.50
CA THR A 121 2.44 14.76 1.76
C THR A 121 2.65 15.04 3.24
N ASP A 122 1.76 14.55 4.12
CA ASP A 122 1.96 14.63 5.57
C ASP A 122 3.33 14.04 5.95
N PRO A 123 4.10 14.68 6.86
CA PRO A 123 5.47 14.25 7.20
C PRO A 123 5.59 12.79 7.63
N SER A 124 4.58 12.21 8.30
CA SER A 124 4.65 10.83 8.76
C SER A 124 4.57 9.81 7.63
N PRO A 125 3.53 9.76 6.78
CA PRO A 125 3.51 8.88 5.64
C PRO A 125 4.64 9.18 4.64
N ALA A 126 4.95 10.44 4.35
CA ALA A 126 6.03 10.80 3.43
C ALA A 126 7.39 10.26 3.87
N THR A 127 7.72 10.37 5.16
CA THR A 127 8.96 9.79 5.72
C THR A 127 8.93 8.26 5.65
N THR A 128 7.79 7.64 5.91
CA THR A 128 7.66 6.18 5.83
C THR A 128 7.84 5.69 4.39
N PHE A 129 7.19 6.31 3.43
CA PHE A 129 7.24 5.91 2.01
C PHE A 129 8.67 5.96 1.43
N ALA A 130 9.52 6.85 1.92
CA ALA A 130 10.92 6.92 1.50
C ALA A 130 11.71 5.62 1.75
N HIS A 131 11.27 4.80 2.71
CA HIS A 131 11.91 3.54 3.07
C HIS A 131 11.25 2.30 2.45
N LEU A 132 10.11 2.45 1.75
CA LEU A 132 9.37 1.32 1.20
C LEU A 132 9.77 1.02 -0.24
N ASP A 133 9.85 -0.25 -0.59
CA ASP A 133 10.12 -0.70 -1.96
C ASP A 133 8.87 -0.71 -2.84
N ALA A 134 7.71 -0.84 -2.24
CA ALA A 134 6.42 -0.77 -2.93
C ALA A 134 5.36 -0.12 -2.04
N THR A 135 4.46 0.64 -2.66
CA THR A 135 3.32 1.26 -2.00
C THR A 135 2.03 0.88 -2.72
N VAL A 136 1.02 0.51 -1.97
CA VAL A 136 -0.34 0.28 -2.47
C VAL A 136 -1.24 1.32 -1.83
N VAL A 137 -1.70 2.28 -2.60
CA VAL A 137 -2.55 3.39 -2.15
C VAL A 137 -4.01 3.03 -2.36
N LEU A 138 -4.79 3.04 -1.28
CA LEU A 138 -6.24 2.87 -1.33
C LEU A 138 -6.92 4.24 -1.40
N SER A 139 -7.75 4.45 -2.42
CA SER A 139 -8.41 5.71 -2.70
C SER A 139 -9.91 5.67 -2.38
N ARG A 140 -10.41 6.65 -1.62
CA ARG A 140 -11.85 6.80 -1.36
C ARG A 140 -12.63 7.07 -2.64
N ASN A 141 -12.08 7.91 -3.53
CA ASN A 141 -12.72 8.25 -4.80
C ASN A 141 -12.96 7.01 -5.68
N ILE A 142 -12.03 6.06 -5.65
CA ILE A 142 -12.16 4.78 -6.38
C ILE A 142 -13.20 3.88 -5.70
N ALA A 143 -13.22 3.83 -4.37
CA ALA A 143 -14.22 3.09 -3.61
C ALA A 143 -15.65 3.61 -3.85
N GLU A 144 -15.83 4.92 -3.96
CA GLU A 144 -17.11 5.56 -4.27
C GLU A 144 -17.64 5.19 -5.67
N LEU A 145 -16.76 4.85 -6.60
CA LEU A 145 -17.13 4.31 -7.93
C LEU A 145 -17.54 2.83 -7.89
N GLY A 146 -17.47 2.19 -6.71
CA GLY A 146 -17.78 0.77 -6.56
C GLY A 146 -16.68 -0.16 -7.10
N ILE A 147 -15.46 0.34 -7.29
CA ILE A 147 -14.31 -0.42 -7.78
C ILE A 147 -13.55 -0.99 -6.57
N TYR A 148 -13.42 -2.31 -6.52
CA TYR A 148 -12.73 -3.01 -5.45
C TYR A 148 -11.80 -4.10 -6.00
N PRO A 149 -10.57 -4.26 -5.43
CA PRO A 149 -9.98 -3.42 -4.38
C PRO A 149 -9.80 -1.97 -4.87
N ALA A 150 -10.01 -0.99 -3.98
CA ALA A 150 -9.97 0.43 -4.33
C ALA A 150 -8.54 0.98 -4.43
N VAL A 151 -7.69 0.28 -5.14
CA VAL A 151 -6.27 0.63 -5.35
C VAL A 151 -6.16 1.71 -6.42
N ASP A 152 -5.44 2.79 -6.11
CA ASP A 152 -5.09 3.80 -7.10
C ASP A 152 -3.81 3.37 -7.85
N PRO A 153 -3.90 3.03 -9.14
CA PRO A 153 -2.75 2.58 -9.92
C PRO A 153 -1.78 3.71 -10.31
N LEU A 154 -2.18 4.97 -10.15
CA LEU A 154 -1.33 6.13 -10.45
C LEU A 154 -0.51 6.56 -9.22
N ASP A 155 -1.09 6.45 -8.03
CA ASP A 155 -0.42 6.81 -6.78
C ASP A 155 0.32 5.62 -6.14
N SER A 156 0.06 4.39 -6.62
CA SER A 156 0.76 3.18 -6.19
C SER A 156 2.05 2.96 -6.97
N THR A 157 3.09 2.52 -6.29
CA THR A 157 4.43 2.32 -6.89
C THR A 157 5.05 1.00 -6.47
N SER A 158 5.95 0.46 -7.30
CA SER A 158 6.77 -0.69 -6.95
C SER A 158 8.13 -0.63 -7.67
N ARG A 159 9.22 -0.84 -6.93
CA ARG A 159 10.55 -1.00 -7.51
C ARG A 159 10.69 -2.30 -8.32
N GLN A 160 9.81 -3.28 -8.08
CA GLN A 160 9.79 -4.52 -8.86
C GLN A 160 9.15 -4.33 -10.25
N LEU A 161 8.50 -3.20 -10.53
CA LEU A 161 8.02 -2.87 -11.88
C LEU A 161 9.21 -2.44 -12.76
N ASP A 162 10.06 -3.40 -13.07
CA ASP A 162 11.26 -3.27 -13.89
C ASP A 162 11.26 -4.38 -14.95
N PRO A 163 11.64 -4.10 -16.21
CA PRO A 163 11.64 -5.10 -17.28
C PRO A 163 12.44 -6.36 -16.97
N LEU A 164 13.52 -6.24 -16.17
CA LEU A 164 14.37 -7.36 -15.76
C LEU A 164 13.69 -8.27 -14.73
N VAL A 165 12.67 -7.78 -14.02
CA VAL A 165 11.95 -8.51 -12.97
C VAL A 165 10.66 -9.10 -13.50
N VAL A 166 9.81 -8.24 -14.09
CA VAL A 166 8.45 -8.62 -14.52
C VAL A 166 8.36 -8.99 -16.00
N GLY A 167 9.43 -8.81 -16.75
CA GLY A 167 9.47 -8.98 -18.20
C GLY A 167 9.00 -7.75 -18.97
N GLU A 168 9.51 -7.63 -20.19
CA GLU A 168 9.26 -6.47 -21.07
C GLU A 168 7.79 -6.26 -21.40
N GLU A 169 7.07 -7.36 -21.63
CA GLU A 169 5.66 -7.31 -22.02
C GLU A 169 4.79 -6.74 -20.90
N HIS A 170 4.93 -7.27 -19.69
CA HIS A 170 4.18 -6.76 -18.53
C HIS A 170 4.54 -5.30 -18.24
N TYR A 171 5.83 -4.96 -18.26
CA TYR A 171 6.30 -3.60 -18.03
C TYR A 171 5.68 -2.59 -19.01
N LYS A 172 5.75 -2.88 -20.32
CA LYS A 172 5.16 -2.02 -21.36
C LYS A 172 3.64 -1.90 -21.22
N THR A 173 2.97 -2.99 -20.89
CA THR A 173 1.53 -3.00 -20.64
C THR A 173 1.17 -2.12 -19.45
N ALA A 174 1.88 -2.24 -18.34
CA ALA A 174 1.66 -1.41 -17.15
C ALA A 174 1.87 0.09 -17.45
N GLN A 175 2.93 0.43 -18.18
CA GLN A 175 3.20 1.82 -18.60
C GLN A 175 2.08 2.37 -19.50
N ALA A 176 1.60 1.58 -20.45
CA ALA A 176 0.51 1.98 -21.33
C ALA A 176 -0.80 2.19 -20.56
N VAL A 177 -1.13 1.30 -19.62
CA VAL A 177 -2.30 1.41 -18.73
C VAL A 177 -2.22 2.69 -17.89
N GLN A 178 -1.08 2.95 -17.25
CA GLN A 178 -0.88 4.18 -16.48
C GLN A 178 -1.02 5.43 -17.35
N GLY A 179 -0.50 5.43 -18.57
CA GLY A 179 -0.64 6.54 -19.51
C GLY A 179 -2.09 6.84 -19.87
N VAL A 180 -2.90 5.80 -20.14
CA VAL A 180 -4.34 5.95 -20.44
C VAL A 180 -5.10 6.46 -19.21
N LEU A 181 -4.83 5.93 -18.03
CA LEU A 181 -5.48 6.37 -16.79
C LEU A 181 -5.09 7.80 -16.42
N GLN A 182 -3.83 8.18 -16.61
CA GLN A 182 -3.36 9.55 -16.39
C GLN A 182 -4.06 10.53 -17.32
N ARG A 183 -4.16 10.21 -18.61
CA ARG A 183 -4.91 11.02 -19.58
C ARG A 183 -6.38 11.16 -19.18
N TYR A 184 -6.99 10.08 -18.74
CA TYR A 184 -8.37 10.12 -18.27
C TYR A 184 -8.54 10.99 -17.02
N LYS A 185 -7.60 10.95 -16.08
CA LYS A 185 -7.59 11.83 -14.89
C LYS A 185 -7.59 13.31 -15.29
N GLU A 186 -6.77 13.68 -16.29
CA GLU A 186 -6.72 15.05 -16.82
C GLU A 186 -8.02 15.47 -17.51
N LEU A 187 -8.67 14.53 -18.19
CA LEU A 187 -9.92 14.80 -18.92
C LEU A 187 -11.16 14.89 -18.01
N LYS A 188 -11.11 14.31 -16.79
CA LYS A 188 -12.27 14.29 -15.87
C LYS A 188 -12.81 15.68 -15.58
N ASP A 189 -11.95 16.66 -15.35
CA ASP A 189 -12.37 18.05 -15.04
C ASP A 189 -12.97 18.73 -16.28
N ILE A 190 -12.42 18.46 -17.46
CA ILE A 190 -12.92 18.97 -18.73
C ILE A 190 -14.31 18.38 -19.00
N ILE A 191 -14.48 17.08 -18.81
CA ILE A 191 -15.76 16.38 -18.99
C ILE A 191 -16.83 16.93 -18.03
N ALA A 192 -16.45 17.21 -16.78
CA ALA A 192 -17.38 17.74 -15.79
C ALA A 192 -17.89 19.13 -16.13
N ILE A 193 -17.10 19.95 -16.83
CA ILE A 193 -17.45 21.35 -17.17
C ILE A 193 -18.10 21.44 -18.56
N LEU A 194 -17.52 20.80 -19.56
CA LEU A 194 -17.92 20.96 -20.97
C LEU A 194 -18.73 19.78 -21.52
N GLY A 195 -18.72 18.64 -20.85
CA GLY A 195 -19.36 17.41 -21.35
C GLY A 195 -18.45 16.57 -22.26
N MET A 196 -18.90 15.36 -22.57
CA MET A 196 -18.17 14.40 -23.42
C MET A 196 -18.12 14.81 -24.89
N ASP A 197 -19.12 15.55 -25.34
CA ASP A 197 -19.30 15.89 -26.77
C ASP A 197 -18.24 16.85 -27.30
N GLU A 198 -17.69 17.69 -26.42
CA GLU A 198 -16.65 18.67 -26.73
C GLU A 198 -15.23 18.06 -26.81
N LEU A 199 -15.07 16.80 -26.43
CA LEU A 199 -13.77 16.11 -26.54
C LEU A 199 -13.43 15.74 -27.98
N SER A 200 -12.14 15.74 -28.28
CA SER A 200 -11.61 15.16 -29.53
C SER A 200 -11.94 13.66 -29.61
N GLU A 201 -11.96 13.10 -30.80
CA GLU A 201 -12.21 11.67 -30.99
C GLU A 201 -11.16 10.80 -30.29
N ASP A 202 -9.89 11.24 -30.26
CA ASP A 202 -8.81 10.57 -29.55
C ASP A 202 -9.03 10.58 -28.04
N ASP A 203 -9.51 11.70 -27.48
CA ASP A 203 -9.82 11.81 -26.05
C ASP A 203 -11.06 10.97 -25.68
N LYS A 204 -12.08 10.93 -26.52
CA LYS A 204 -13.24 10.05 -26.35
C LYS A 204 -12.81 8.58 -26.31
N LEU A 205 -11.88 8.18 -27.19
CA LEU A 205 -11.33 6.84 -27.22
C LEU A 205 -10.51 6.56 -25.94
N ALA A 206 -9.69 7.50 -25.48
CA ALA A 206 -8.93 7.39 -24.23
C ALA A 206 -9.85 7.19 -23.02
N VAL A 207 -10.95 7.95 -22.92
CA VAL A 207 -11.97 7.79 -21.87
C VAL A 207 -12.64 6.41 -21.93
N ALA A 208 -13.01 5.95 -23.13
CA ALA A 208 -13.63 4.63 -23.30
C ALA A 208 -12.70 3.48 -22.88
N ARG A 209 -11.41 3.59 -23.22
CA ARG A 209 -10.36 2.65 -22.81
C ARG A 209 -10.16 2.67 -21.29
N ALA A 210 -9.99 3.85 -20.70
CA ALA A 210 -9.79 4.01 -19.27
C ALA A 210 -10.92 3.37 -18.45
N ARG A 211 -12.17 3.57 -18.82
CA ARG A 211 -13.32 2.95 -18.16
C ARG A 211 -13.33 1.42 -18.24
N LYS A 212 -12.84 0.85 -19.34
CA LYS A 212 -12.66 -0.61 -19.46
C LYS A 212 -11.55 -1.11 -18.56
N ILE A 213 -10.43 -0.38 -18.49
CA ILE A 213 -9.30 -0.68 -17.61
C ILE A 213 -9.73 -0.63 -16.14
N GLU A 214 -10.42 0.42 -15.72
CA GLU A 214 -10.95 0.53 -14.35
C GLU A 214 -11.85 -0.67 -13.98
N ARG A 215 -12.71 -1.10 -14.88
CA ARG A 215 -13.54 -2.30 -14.68
C ARG A 215 -12.74 -3.59 -14.63
N PHE A 216 -11.72 -3.72 -15.46
CA PHE A 216 -10.84 -4.89 -15.47
C PHE A 216 -10.04 -5.00 -14.18
N LEU A 217 -9.58 -3.87 -13.63
CA LEU A 217 -8.84 -3.81 -12.37
C LEU A 217 -9.74 -4.07 -11.15
N SER A 218 -11.06 -3.99 -11.30
CA SER A 218 -12.02 -4.38 -10.26
C SER A 218 -12.12 -5.91 -10.21
N GLN A 219 -11.54 -6.51 -9.18
CA GLN A 219 -11.45 -7.96 -9.04
C GLN A 219 -12.15 -8.44 -7.75
N PRO A 220 -12.92 -9.54 -7.80
CA PRO A 220 -13.44 -10.17 -6.60
C PRO A 220 -12.28 -10.80 -5.83
N PHE A 221 -12.02 -10.37 -4.60
CA PHE A 221 -10.92 -10.89 -3.78
C PHE A 221 -11.47 -11.65 -2.56
N PHE A 222 -10.72 -12.65 -2.10
CA PHE A 222 -11.16 -13.62 -1.10
C PHE A 222 -11.61 -12.99 0.22
N VAL A 223 -10.95 -11.93 0.68
CA VAL A 223 -11.31 -11.25 1.94
C VAL A 223 -12.69 -10.59 1.86
N ALA A 224 -13.13 -10.21 0.67
CA ALA A 224 -14.42 -9.55 0.47
C ALA A 224 -15.59 -10.53 0.27
N GLU A 225 -15.37 -11.83 0.13
CA GLU A 225 -16.42 -12.82 -0.13
C GLU A 225 -17.61 -12.73 0.84
N VAL A 226 -17.31 -12.53 2.13
CA VAL A 226 -18.34 -12.43 3.18
C VAL A 226 -19.22 -11.19 2.99
N PHE A 227 -18.71 -10.14 2.39
CA PHE A 227 -19.41 -8.88 2.18
C PHE A 227 -20.10 -8.79 0.81
N THR A 228 -19.47 -9.34 -0.22
CA THR A 228 -19.96 -9.26 -1.61
C THR A 228 -20.86 -10.41 -2.00
N GLY A 229 -20.79 -11.54 -1.30
CA GLY A 229 -21.46 -12.79 -1.66
C GLY A 229 -20.90 -13.45 -2.94
N SER A 230 -19.80 -12.93 -3.49
CA SER A 230 -19.13 -13.46 -4.67
C SER A 230 -17.82 -14.13 -4.30
N PRO A 231 -17.51 -15.33 -4.82
CA PRO A 231 -16.25 -16.01 -4.54
C PRO A 231 -15.06 -15.19 -5.05
N GLY A 232 -13.99 -15.14 -4.28
CA GLY A 232 -12.74 -14.52 -4.68
C GLY A 232 -12.09 -15.25 -5.86
N LYS A 233 -11.36 -14.50 -6.66
CA LYS A 233 -10.60 -15.03 -7.80
C LYS A 233 -9.15 -14.61 -7.70
N TYR A 234 -8.24 -15.56 -7.85
CA TYR A 234 -6.83 -15.28 -8.07
C TYR A 234 -6.60 -15.00 -9.56
N VAL A 235 -5.93 -13.89 -9.86
CA VAL A 235 -5.51 -13.53 -11.21
C VAL A 235 -3.99 -13.53 -11.24
N SER A 236 -3.40 -14.35 -12.11
CA SER A 236 -1.95 -14.41 -12.25
C SER A 236 -1.40 -13.15 -12.93
N LEU A 237 -0.09 -12.92 -12.81
CA LEU A 237 0.58 -11.80 -13.48
C LEU A 237 0.43 -11.89 -15.01
N GLU A 238 0.49 -13.09 -15.56
CA GLU A 238 0.28 -13.35 -16.99
C GLU A 238 -1.15 -13.00 -17.42
N GLU A 239 -2.16 -13.47 -16.67
CA GLU A 239 -3.56 -13.12 -16.94
C GLU A 239 -3.82 -11.62 -16.83
N LEU A 240 -3.19 -10.94 -15.86
CA LEU A 240 -3.28 -9.49 -15.72
C LEU A 240 -2.66 -8.76 -16.92
N SER A 241 -1.56 -9.29 -17.47
CA SER A 241 -0.92 -8.72 -18.66
C SER A 241 -1.79 -8.80 -19.92
N LEU A 242 -2.79 -9.72 -19.97
CA LEU A 242 -3.73 -9.84 -21.08
C LEU A 242 -4.69 -8.65 -21.21
N ILE A 243 -4.66 -7.67 -20.32
CA ILE A 243 -5.43 -6.43 -20.44
C ILE A 243 -5.19 -5.73 -21.78
N HIS A 244 -3.99 -5.85 -22.35
CA HIS A 244 -3.66 -5.30 -23.67
C HIS A 244 -4.46 -5.91 -24.82
N ILE A 245 -4.96 -7.14 -24.68
CA ILE A 245 -5.78 -7.81 -25.70
C ILE A 245 -7.19 -7.20 -25.74
N SER A 246 -7.70 -6.74 -24.61
CA SER A 246 -8.99 -6.06 -24.52
C SER A 246 -8.92 -4.59 -24.96
N GLU A 247 -7.72 -4.05 -25.12
CA GLU A 247 -7.49 -2.75 -25.72
C GLU A 247 -7.20 -2.91 -27.22
N PRO A 248 -7.97 -2.30 -28.12
CA PRO A 248 -7.54 -2.17 -29.49
C PRO A 248 -6.37 -1.18 -29.56
N THR A 249 -5.15 -1.69 -29.37
CA THR A 249 -3.89 -0.92 -29.51
C THR A 249 -3.51 -0.72 -30.97
N ARG A 250 -4.33 -1.14 -31.92
CA ARG A 250 -4.10 -0.84 -33.34
C ARG A 250 -4.75 0.49 -33.69
N PRO A 251 -3.97 1.46 -34.20
CA PRO A 251 -4.56 2.54 -34.97
C PRO A 251 -5.29 1.90 -36.16
N LEU A 252 -6.51 2.33 -36.42
CA LEU A 252 -7.20 2.08 -37.67
C LEU A 252 -6.45 2.78 -38.79
#